data_be816c9362b33eb1ea39372ebd2491b5
#
_entry.id   be816c9362b33eb1ea39372ebd2491b5
#
_cell.length_a   1.000
_cell.length_b   1.000
_cell.length_c   1.000
_cell.angle_alpha   90.00
_cell.angle_beta   90.00
_cell.angle_gamma   90.00
#
_symmetry.space_group_name_H-M   'P 1'
#
loop_
_entity.id
_entity.type
_entity.pdbx_description
1 polymer ?
#
loop_
_entity_poly.entity_id
_entity_poly.type
_entity_poly.pdbx_seq_one_letter_code
_entity_poly.pdbx_strand_id
1 'polypeptide(L)'
;LRPLQQARDGHQEAFYELRLAAGGILSLPVASQARRVNVAVSHGVLDVILEGQRHLVRPREALQYESVDELTWRNNGHVQVQAFVLIRPVSPASQRGEQEG
;
A
#
# COMPACT_ATOMS: atom_id res chain seq x y z
N LEU A 1 -9.29 -2.25 6.75
CA LEU A 1 -7.86 -2.53 6.84
C LEU A 1 -7.53 -3.11 8.20
N ARG A 2 -7.10 -4.34 8.25
CA ARG A 2 -6.85 -5.06 9.49
C ARG A 2 -5.36 -5.28 9.67
N PRO A 3 -4.76 -4.85 10.79
CA PRO A 3 -3.35 -5.11 11.01
C PRO A 3 -3.12 -6.61 11.23
N LEU A 4 -2.09 -7.14 10.58
CA LEU A 4 -1.67 -8.54 10.73
C LEU A 4 -0.41 -8.65 11.56
N GLN A 5 0.37 -7.58 11.63
CA GLN A 5 1.61 -7.56 12.38
C GLN A 5 1.85 -6.14 12.87
N GLN A 6 2.25 -6.02 14.13
CA GLN A 6 2.56 -4.71 14.69
C GLN A 6 4.06 -4.45 14.59
N ALA A 7 4.42 -3.18 14.50
CA ALA A 7 5.81 -2.76 14.49
C ALA A 7 6.49 -3.10 15.82
N ARG A 8 7.77 -3.45 15.76
CA ARG A 8 8.58 -3.78 16.93
C ARG A 8 9.90 -3.05 16.85
N ASP A 9 10.47 -2.78 18.03
CA ASP A 9 11.88 -2.35 18.16
C ASP A 9 12.22 -1.16 17.28
N GLY A 10 11.34 -0.17 17.25
CA GLY A 10 11.57 1.03 16.47
C GLY A 10 11.33 0.87 14.98
N HIS A 11 11.11 -0.32 14.49
CA HIS A 11 10.68 -0.51 13.12
C HIS A 11 9.26 -0.02 12.96
N GLN A 12 9.00 0.73 11.89
CA GLN A 12 7.69 1.30 11.63
C GLN A 12 6.99 0.59 10.49
N GLU A 13 7.39 -0.64 10.24
CA GLU A 13 6.78 -1.47 9.23
C GLU A 13 5.44 -1.97 9.72
N ALA A 14 4.42 -1.87 8.88
CA ALA A 14 3.08 -2.33 9.20
C ALA A 14 2.57 -3.25 8.10
N PHE A 15 1.97 -4.35 8.50
CA PHE A 15 1.46 -5.37 7.60
C PHE A 15 -0.04 -5.50 7.84
N TYR A 16 -0.84 -5.33 6.78
CA TYR A 16 -2.29 -5.29 6.88
C TYR A 16 -2.94 -6.25 5.91
N GLU A 17 -4.12 -6.70 6.29
CA GLU A 17 -5.07 -7.30 5.36
C GLU A 17 -6.06 -6.22 4.92
N LEU A 18 -6.23 -6.08 3.62
CA LEU A 18 -7.16 -5.13 3.02
C LEU A 18 -8.32 -5.89 2.44
N ARG A 19 -9.54 -5.55 2.85
CA ARG A 19 -10.76 -6.08 2.26
C ARG A 19 -11.64 -4.92 1.87
N LEU A 20 -12.04 -4.88 0.62
CA LEU A 20 -12.94 -3.85 0.11
C LEU A 20 -14.12 -4.50 -0.57
N ALA A 21 -15.31 -4.17 -0.14
CA ALA A 21 -16.53 -4.55 -0.84
C ALA A 21 -16.57 -3.87 -2.21
N ALA A 22 -17.38 -4.40 -3.11
CA ALA A 22 -17.58 -3.79 -4.41
C ALA A 22 -17.95 -2.31 -4.24
N GLY A 23 -17.29 -1.43 -4.96
CA GLY A 23 -17.49 0.02 -4.85
C GLY A 23 -16.78 0.68 -3.69
N GLY A 24 -16.09 -0.08 -2.84
CA GLY A 24 -15.43 0.47 -1.66
C GLY A 24 -14.17 1.26 -2.01
N ILE A 25 -13.87 2.25 -1.18
CA ILE A 25 -12.67 3.07 -1.29
C ILE A 25 -12.08 3.20 0.10
N LEU A 26 -10.76 3.08 0.19
CA LEU A 26 -10.04 3.32 1.43
C LEU A 26 -8.87 4.25 1.14
N SER A 27 -8.72 5.29 1.96
CA SER A 27 -7.59 6.21 1.86
C SER A 27 -6.91 6.32 3.21
N LEU A 28 -5.58 6.31 3.20
CA LEU A 28 -4.77 6.62 4.36
C LEU A 28 -4.17 8.00 4.16
N PRO A 29 -4.19 8.85 5.19
CA PRO A 29 -3.75 10.24 5.02
C PRO A 29 -2.26 10.34 4.74
N VAL A 30 -1.84 11.50 4.28
CA VAL A 30 -0.44 11.83 4.05
C VAL A 30 0.33 11.63 5.35
N ALA A 31 1.50 11.01 5.25
CA ALA A 31 2.41 10.84 6.38
C ALA A 31 3.53 11.87 6.31
N SER A 32 4.27 12.00 7.42
CA SER A 32 5.38 12.96 7.48
C SER A 32 6.57 12.53 6.64
N GLN A 33 6.63 11.27 6.27
CA GLN A 33 7.71 10.71 5.46
C GLN A 33 7.12 9.98 4.26
N ALA A 34 7.91 9.86 3.19
CA ALA A 34 7.56 8.97 2.10
C ALA A 34 7.39 7.54 2.62
N ARG A 35 6.49 6.81 2.01
CA ARG A 35 6.20 5.43 2.37
C ARG A 35 6.45 4.51 1.19
N ARG A 36 7.03 3.36 1.47
CA ARG A 36 7.14 2.28 0.51
C ARG A 36 6.01 1.31 0.76
N VAL A 37 5.26 1.01 -0.29
CA VAL A 37 4.06 0.20 -0.20
C VAL A 37 4.22 -1.00 -1.10
N ASN A 38 3.92 -2.18 -0.56
CA ASN A 38 3.82 -3.41 -1.34
C ASN A 38 2.40 -3.93 -1.19
N VAL A 39 1.73 -4.14 -2.32
CA VAL A 39 0.36 -4.63 -2.35
C VAL A 39 0.34 -5.92 -3.14
N ALA A 40 -0.22 -6.97 -2.55
CA ALA A 40 -0.41 -8.26 -3.23
C ALA A 40 -1.88 -8.65 -3.13
N VAL A 41 -2.50 -8.93 -4.28
CA VAL A 41 -3.93 -9.22 -4.34
C VAL A 41 -4.13 -10.72 -4.39
N SER A 42 -5.04 -11.24 -3.54
CA SER A 42 -5.43 -12.65 -3.57
C SER A 42 -6.77 -12.85 -4.25
N HIS A 43 -7.70 -11.92 -4.15
CA HIS A 43 -9.04 -12.02 -4.74
C HIS A 43 -9.49 -10.66 -5.27
N GLY A 44 -10.19 -10.68 -6.40
CA GLY A 44 -10.72 -9.47 -7.00
C GLY A 44 -9.63 -8.67 -7.70
N VAL A 45 -9.98 -7.47 -8.16
CA VAL A 45 -9.05 -6.56 -8.83
C VAL A 45 -9.04 -5.26 -8.06
N LEU A 46 -7.86 -4.86 -7.65
CA LEU A 46 -7.68 -3.64 -6.85
C LEU A 46 -7.18 -2.51 -7.73
N ASP A 47 -7.80 -1.35 -7.61
CA ASP A 47 -7.28 -0.11 -8.18
C ASP A 47 -6.38 0.55 -7.15
N VAL A 48 -5.12 0.73 -7.48
CA VAL A 48 -4.19 1.53 -6.69
C VAL A 48 -4.10 2.90 -7.36
N ILE A 49 -4.45 3.94 -6.62
CA ILE A 49 -4.43 5.30 -7.15
C ILE A 49 -3.09 5.92 -6.77
N LEU A 50 -2.31 6.30 -7.77
CA LEU A 50 -0.96 6.81 -7.60
C LEU A 50 -0.79 8.02 -8.50
N GLU A 51 -0.60 9.18 -7.88
CA GLU A 51 -0.46 10.45 -8.61
C GLU A 51 -1.63 10.70 -9.56
N GLY A 52 -2.84 10.40 -9.09
CA GLY A 52 -4.04 10.58 -9.89
C GLY A 52 -4.26 9.53 -10.96
N GLN A 53 -3.37 8.58 -11.09
CA GLN A 53 -3.49 7.51 -12.08
C GLN A 53 -3.85 6.20 -11.42
N ARG A 54 -4.57 5.39 -12.16
CA ARG A 54 -5.08 4.12 -11.67
C ARG A 54 -4.20 2.98 -12.16
N HIS A 55 -3.75 2.16 -11.23
CA HIS A 55 -2.98 0.96 -11.53
C HIS A 55 -3.76 -0.24 -11.04
N LEU A 56 -4.08 -1.15 -11.96
CA LEU A 56 -4.83 -2.36 -11.62
C LEU A 56 -3.89 -3.44 -11.13
N VAL A 57 -4.26 -4.07 -10.01
CA VAL A 57 -3.54 -5.23 -9.50
C VAL A 57 -4.53 -6.39 -9.44
N ARG A 58 -4.23 -7.45 -10.18
CA ARG A 58 -5.08 -8.63 -10.30
C ARG A 58 -4.65 -9.71 -9.33
N PRO A 59 -5.46 -10.76 -9.13
CA PRO A 59 -5.06 -11.87 -8.27
C PRO A 59 -3.71 -12.45 -8.70
N ARG A 60 -2.87 -12.70 -7.72
CA ARG A 60 -1.49 -13.20 -7.87
C ARG A 60 -0.51 -12.18 -8.44
N GLU A 61 -0.96 -10.95 -8.59
CA GLU A 61 -0.07 -9.85 -8.95
C GLU A 61 0.27 -9.03 -7.71
N ALA A 62 1.38 -8.34 -7.78
CA ALA A 62 1.82 -7.44 -6.73
C ALA A 62 2.34 -6.15 -7.35
N LEU A 63 2.22 -5.06 -6.59
CA LEU A 63 2.72 -3.76 -6.99
C LEU A 63 3.52 -3.18 -5.83
N GLN A 64 4.71 -2.68 -6.14
CA GLN A 64 5.54 -1.96 -5.17
C GLN A 64 5.71 -0.53 -5.64
N TYR A 65 5.52 0.44 -4.74
CA TYR A 65 5.65 1.84 -5.08
C TYR A 65 6.00 2.66 -3.85
N GLU A 66 6.44 3.90 -4.09
CA GLU A 66 6.68 4.87 -3.02
C GLU A 66 5.73 6.04 -3.23
N SER A 67 5.29 6.64 -2.13
CA SER A 67 4.37 7.76 -2.19
C SER A 67 4.64 8.73 -1.05
N VAL A 68 4.59 10.03 -1.38
CA VAL A 68 4.62 11.11 -0.39
C VAL A 68 3.20 11.64 -0.14
N ASP A 69 2.22 11.16 -0.89
CA ASP A 69 0.83 11.60 -0.81
C ASP A 69 0.00 10.59 -0.01
N GLU A 70 -1.30 10.83 0.05
CA GLU A 70 -2.20 9.87 0.64
C GLU A 70 -2.19 8.57 -0.17
N LEU A 71 -2.46 7.47 0.50
CA LEU A 71 -2.57 6.17 -0.15
C LEU A 71 -4.04 5.89 -0.37
N THR A 72 -4.42 5.56 -1.60
CA THR A 72 -5.82 5.31 -1.94
C THR A 72 -5.94 4.00 -2.72
N TRP A 73 -6.86 3.17 -2.26
CA TRP A 73 -7.19 1.90 -2.91
C TRP A 73 -8.69 1.87 -3.14
N ARG A 74 -9.09 1.34 -4.29
CA ARG A 74 -10.50 1.31 -4.66
C ARG A 74 -10.85 -0.03 -5.28
N ASN A 75 -12.03 -0.52 -4.96
CA ASN A 75 -12.60 -1.69 -5.62
C ASN A 75 -13.67 -1.23 -6.60
N ASN A 76 -13.31 -1.16 -7.87
CA ASN A 76 -14.21 -0.71 -8.92
C ASN A 76 -14.89 -1.89 -9.63
N GLY A 77 -14.75 -3.10 -9.08
CA GLY A 77 -15.35 -4.30 -9.64
C GLY A 77 -16.64 -4.69 -8.94
N HIS A 78 -17.06 -5.93 -9.17
CA HIS A 78 -18.33 -6.45 -8.68
C HIS A 78 -18.17 -7.47 -7.55
N VAL A 79 -16.96 -7.89 -7.25
CA VAL A 79 -16.68 -8.85 -6.18
C VAL A 79 -15.76 -8.19 -5.15
N GLN A 80 -15.76 -8.73 -3.95
CA GLN A 80 -14.90 -8.25 -2.88
C GLN A 80 -13.44 -8.41 -3.28
N VAL A 81 -12.63 -7.40 -2.95
CA VAL A 81 -11.17 -7.49 -3.08
C VAL A 81 -10.59 -7.93 -1.74
N GLN A 82 -9.66 -8.85 -1.81
CA GLN A 82 -8.81 -9.21 -0.68
C GLN A 82 -7.36 -9.05 -1.10
N ALA A 83 -6.60 -8.33 -0.30
CA ALA A 83 -5.20 -8.03 -0.59
C ALA A 83 -4.41 -7.95 0.72
N PHE A 84 -3.10 -7.99 0.58
CA PHE A 84 -2.17 -7.82 1.69
C PHE A 84 -1.30 -6.63 1.39
N VAL A 85 -1.11 -5.76 2.37
CA VAL A 85 -0.42 -4.49 2.19
C VAL A 85 0.67 -4.36 3.23
N LEU A 86 1.89 -4.16 2.77
CA LEU A 86 3.04 -3.91 3.64
C LEU A 86 3.45 -2.46 3.43
N ILE A 87 3.49 -1.68 4.51
CA ILE A 87 3.81 -0.26 4.46
C ILE A 87 4.99 0.00 5.40
N ARG A 88 5.98 0.73 4.91
CA ARG A 88 7.09 1.16 5.76
C ARG A 88 7.58 2.54 5.32
N PRO A 89 8.07 3.34 6.27
CA PRO A 89 8.62 4.64 5.91
C PRO A 89 9.93 4.49 5.16
N VAL A 90 10.21 5.46 4.30
CA VAL A 90 11.50 5.57 3.61
C VAL A 90 12.25 6.69 4.31
N SER A 91 13.35 6.34 4.95
CA SER A 91 14.16 7.27 5.72
C SER A 91 15.04 8.09 4.79
N PRO A 92 15.13 9.42 4.98
CA PRO A 92 16.07 10.23 4.19
C PRO A 92 17.52 9.77 4.32
N ALA A 93 17.91 9.28 5.49
CA ALA A 93 19.25 8.77 5.68
C ALA A 93 19.52 7.53 4.82
N SER A 94 18.53 6.63 4.72
CA SER A 94 18.65 5.45 3.86
C SER A 94 18.79 5.84 2.40
N GLN A 95 17.99 6.80 1.97
CA GLN A 95 18.04 7.28 0.58
C GLN A 95 19.40 7.88 0.27
N ARG A 96 19.94 8.67 1.20
CA ARG A 96 21.23 9.30 1.00
C ARG A 96 22.34 8.26 0.93
N GLY A 97 22.29 7.27 1.78
CA GLY A 97 23.26 6.18 1.75
C GLY A 97 23.27 5.44 0.43
N GLU A 98 22.10 5.22 -0.14
CA GLU A 98 21.98 4.55 -1.43
C GLU A 98 22.58 5.39 -2.55
N GLN A 99 22.43 6.71 -2.49
CA GLN A 99 22.99 7.59 -3.50
C GLN A 99 24.52 7.62 -3.48
N GLU A 100 25.08 7.51 -2.31
CA GLU A 100 26.52 7.53 -2.15
C GLU A 100 27.16 6.18 -2.43
N GLY A 101 26.40 5.14 -2.25
CA GLY A 101 26.85 3.78 -2.50
C GLY A 101 26.77 3.41 -3.95
#